data_764e731d71c3fadf0fd97a140309002f
#
_entry.id   764e731d71c3fadf0fd97a140309002f
#
_cell.length_a   1.000
_cell.length_b   1.000
_cell.length_c   1.000
_cell.angle_alpha   90.00
_cell.angle_beta   90.00
_cell.angle_gamma   90.00
#
_symmetry.space_group_name_H-M   'P 1'
#
loop_
_entity.id
_entity.type
_entity.pdbx_description
1 polymer ?
#
loop_
_entity_poly.entity_id
_entity_poly.type
_entity_poly.pdbx_seq_one_letter_code
_entity_poly.pdbx_strand_id
1 'polypeptide(L)'
;MNIDELLKYRKELLEGATDEDGYISQTSVLENTLPSLVETKLIESEIINIVPPSSAYSVVGFSENEAGERLQLYLVDLDSVALSAADEVIIHSRKDHHSSLLKSGLDFIKKSVKRHLNDEIQDSDPLAVLCHKLGSSVYVDQIDVIEVILLSTSISVESRGKEKTPKRFFFDDEELKVSYARNRENLTKEILIQYKLIDIGYLYQVSVSQGNADPLKVSFEETFGSHIEVLKAAEQKHFESYLCVLPAAGLCNLYRKESSRLLEKNVRSFLNFKVEANREMRNTIRTAPEKFIAY
;
A
#
# COMPACT_ATOMS: atom_id res chain seq x y z
N MET A 1 23.06 -9.36 -2.90
CA MET A 1 22.62 -9.22 -1.50
C MET A 1 23.51 -10.12 -0.66
N ASN A 2 24.19 -9.55 0.34
CA ASN A 2 25.04 -10.30 1.26
C ASN A 2 24.16 -10.95 2.34
N ILE A 3 24.24 -12.25 2.50
CA ILE A 3 23.40 -13.02 3.43
C ILE A 3 23.70 -12.63 4.88
N ASP A 4 24.96 -12.45 5.23
CA ASP A 4 25.35 -12.12 6.62
C ASP A 4 24.85 -10.73 7.03
N GLU A 5 24.89 -9.76 6.12
CA GLU A 5 24.34 -8.42 6.37
C GLU A 5 22.80 -8.44 6.49
N LEU A 6 22.13 -9.26 5.70
CA LEU A 6 20.70 -9.46 5.79
C LEU A 6 20.28 -10.09 7.13
N LEU A 7 21.02 -11.12 7.58
CA LEU A 7 20.79 -11.74 8.88
C LEU A 7 21.00 -10.74 10.02
N LYS A 8 22.08 -9.97 9.95
CA LYS A 8 22.33 -8.90 10.94
C LYS A 8 21.19 -7.88 10.98
N TYR A 9 20.76 -7.40 9.80
CA TYR A 9 19.66 -6.45 9.71
C TYR A 9 18.35 -7.04 10.27
N ARG A 10 18.03 -8.29 9.94
CA ARG A 10 16.85 -8.98 10.48
C ARG A 10 16.90 -9.08 12.00
N LYS A 11 18.07 -9.42 12.55
CA LYS A 11 18.29 -9.47 14.00
C LYS A 11 18.03 -8.12 14.65
N GLU A 12 18.67 -7.07 14.16
CA GLU A 12 18.50 -5.70 14.68
C GLU A 12 17.03 -5.25 14.63
N LEU A 13 16.31 -5.60 13.55
CA LEU A 13 14.89 -5.30 13.41
C LEU A 13 14.05 -6.02 14.45
N LEU A 14 14.28 -7.31 14.69
CA LEU A 14 13.54 -8.10 15.66
C LEU A 14 13.89 -7.72 17.10
N GLU A 15 15.16 -7.42 17.40
CA GLU A 15 15.57 -6.90 18.70
C GLU A 15 14.91 -5.55 19.00
N GLY A 16 14.82 -4.66 18.01
CA GLY A 16 14.12 -3.38 18.14
C GLY A 16 12.61 -3.52 18.33
N ALA A 17 12.04 -4.64 17.93
CA ALA A 17 10.61 -4.95 18.10
C ALA A 17 10.31 -5.80 19.34
N THR A 18 11.32 -6.13 20.13
CA THR A 18 11.19 -6.94 21.34
C THR A 18 10.79 -6.06 22.53
N ASP A 19 9.76 -6.47 23.28
CA ASP A 19 9.34 -5.79 24.48
C ASP A 19 10.25 -6.08 25.69
N GLU A 20 9.96 -5.45 26.84
CA GLU A 20 10.73 -5.61 28.08
C GLU A 20 10.73 -7.05 28.62
N ASP A 21 9.71 -7.84 28.29
CA ASP A 21 9.55 -9.23 28.68
C ASP A 21 10.20 -10.22 27.68
N GLY A 22 10.77 -9.71 26.58
CA GLY A 22 11.43 -10.51 25.56
C GLY A 22 10.47 -11.08 24.50
N TYR A 23 9.24 -10.59 24.42
CA TYR A 23 8.27 -11.01 23.40
C TYR A 23 8.29 -10.10 22.20
N ILE A 24 8.03 -10.69 21.03
CA ILE A 24 7.83 -9.97 19.78
C ILE A 24 6.38 -10.16 19.34
N SER A 25 5.68 -9.06 19.13
CA SER A 25 4.32 -9.08 18.60
C SER A 25 4.29 -8.57 17.14
N GLN A 26 3.20 -8.89 16.44
CA GLN A 26 2.97 -8.34 15.09
C GLN A 26 2.88 -6.79 15.12
N THR A 27 2.28 -6.25 16.17
CA THR A 27 2.19 -4.79 16.34
C THR A 27 3.54 -4.15 16.60
N SER A 28 4.39 -4.74 17.45
CA SER A 28 5.73 -4.20 17.73
C SER A 28 6.64 -4.22 16.49
N VAL A 29 6.51 -5.24 15.63
CA VAL A 29 7.23 -5.27 14.35
C VAL A 29 6.73 -4.18 13.41
N LEU A 30 5.41 -3.97 13.31
CA LEU A 30 4.86 -2.88 12.53
C LEU A 30 5.37 -1.53 13.05
N GLU A 31 5.25 -1.25 14.33
CA GLU A 31 5.69 0.01 14.95
C GLU A 31 7.18 0.28 14.73
N ASN A 32 8.03 -0.75 14.89
CA ASN A 32 9.47 -0.61 14.68
C ASN A 32 9.85 -0.36 13.21
N THR A 33 9.07 -0.85 12.26
CA THR A 33 9.32 -0.65 10.82
C THR A 33 8.73 0.63 10.26
N LEU A 34 7.73 1.21 10.92
CA LEU A 34 7.00 2.39 10.45
C LEU A 34 7.89 3.56 10.01
N PRO A 35 8.91 4.00 10.78
CA PRO A 35 9.75 5.13 10.38
C PRO A 35 10.40 4.91 9.01
N SER A 36 10.93 3.72 8.77
CA SER A 36 11.56 3.36 7.49
C SER A 36 10.54 3.31 6.34
N LEU A 37 9.33 2.83 6.61
CA LEU A 37 8.27 2.73 5.60
C LEU A 37 7.73 4.10 5.19
N VAL A 38 7.66 5.04 6.12
CA VAL A 38 7.26 6.43 5.86
C VAL A 38 8.37 7.18 5.12
N GLU A 39 9.63 7.06 5.56
CA GLU A 39 10.78 7.69 4.92
C GLU A 39 10.90 7.28 3.45
N THR A 40 10.64 6.01 3.15
CA THR A 40 10.68 5.46 1.79
C THR A 40 9.39 5.65 1.00
N LYS A 41 8.41 6.35 1.58
CA LYS A 41 7.09 6.59 0.98
C LYS A 41 6.35 5.31 0.54
N LEU A 42 6.66 4.19 1.17
CA LEU A 42 5.88 2.96 1.03
C LEU A 42 4.54 3.08 1.74
N ILE A 43 4.49 3.92 2.77
CA ILE A 43 3.32 4.31 3.52
C ILE A 43 3.15 5.82 3.41
N GLU A 44 1.93 6.28 3.17
CA GLU A 44 1.63 7.70 2.97
C GLU A 44 1.35 8.44 4.29
N SER A 45 0.86 7.74 5.31
CA SER A 45 0.44 8.34 6.57
C SER A 45 1.42 8.04 7.69
N GLU A 46 1.83 9.06 8.42
CA GLU A 46 2.59 8.92 9.67
C GLU A 46 1.70 8.45 10.82
N ILE A 47 0.38 8.61 10.69
CA ILE A 47 -0.60 8.24 11.71
C ILE A 47 -1.24 6.92 11.34
N ILE A 48 -0.91 5.88 12.09
CA ILE A 48 -1.48 4.55 11.93
C ILE A 48 -2.32 4.19 13.15
N ASN A 49 -3.50 3.66 12.90
CA ASN A 49 -4.33 3.05 13.93
C ASN A 49 -3.83 1.63 14.15
N ILE A 50 -3.06 1.42 15.20
CA ILE A 50 -2.59 0.10 15.60
C ILE A 50 -3.74 -0.71 16.19
N VAL A 51 -3.84 -1.94 15.78
CA VAL A 51 -4.86 -2.89 16.24
C VAL A 51 -4.16 -4.03 16.97
N PRO A 52 -4.47 -4.28 18.24
CA PRO A 52 -3.95 -5.45 18.94
C PRO A 52 -4.31 -6.74 18.18
N PRO A 53 -3.45 -7.74 18.18
CA PRO A 53 -3.73 -8.99 17.49
C PRO A 53 -5.06 -9.58 17.98
N SER A 54 -6.04 -9.68 17.08
CA SER A 54 -7.28 -10.38 17.34
C SER A 54 -7.22 -11.79 16.75
N SER A 55 -7.87 -12.75 17.37
CA SER A 55 -7.91 -14.12 16.89
C SER A 55 -8.69 -14.29 15.58
N ALA A 56 -9.44 -13.27 15.17
CA ALA A 56 -10.37 -13.39 14.05
C ALA A 56 -9.78 -12.91 12.71
N TYR A 57 -8.89 -11.90 12.72
CA TYR A 57 -8.35 -11.30 11.50
C TYR A 57 -6.88 -10.91 11.69
N SER A 58 -6.08 -11.16 10.64
CA SER A 58 -4.63 -10.88 10.66
C SER A 58 -4.28 -9.39 10.50
N VAL A 59 -5.26 -8.50 10.66
CA VAL A 59 -5.05 -7.05 10.55
C VAL A 59 -4.43 -6.53 11.83
N VAL A 60 -3.31 -5.86 11.73
CA VAL A 60 -2.57 -5.28 12.87
C VAL A 60 -2.55 -3.77 12.87
N GLY A 61 -3.08 -3.15 11.83
CA GLY A 61 -3.23 -1.71 11.77
C GLY A 61 -3.84 -1.24 10.46
N PHE A 62 -4.21 0.02 10.43
CA PHE A 62 -4.71 0.69 9.22
C PHE A 62 -4.43 2.18 9.27
N SER A 63 -4.33 2.79 8.10
CA SER A 63 -4.22 4.24 7.94
C SER A 63 -4.99 4.73 6.73
N GLU A 64 -5.31 6.01 6.72
CA GLU A 64 -5.97 6.68 5.61
C GLU A 64 -5.09 7.84 5.15
N ASN A 65 -5.05 8.10 3.86
CA ASN A 65 -4.39 9.30 3.37
C ASN A 65 -5.20 10.56 3.73
N GLU A 66 -4.57 11.73 3.66
CA GLU A 66 -5.22 13.00 4.01
C GLU A 66 -6.49 13.29 3.20
N ALA A 67 -6.59 12.80 1.98
CA ALA A 67 -7.74 12.98 1.11
C ALA A 67 -8.92 12.03 1.45
N GLY A 68 -8.68 10.97 2.24
CA GLY A 68 -9.65 9.94 2.59
C GLY A 68 -10.08 9.06 1.41
N GLU A 69 -9.31 9.05 0.33
CA GLU A 69 -9.58 8.24 -0.88
C GLU A 69 -8.79 6.94 -0.94
N ARG A 70 -7.80 6.79 -0.04
CA ARG A 70 -6.93 5.63 0.05
C ARG A 70 -6.87 5.11 1.48
N LEU A 71 -7.17 3.82 1.63
CA LEU A 71 -7.00 3.06 2.87
C LEU A 71 -5.80 2.14 2.73
N GLN A 72 -4.92 2.12 3.71
CA GLN A 72 -3.84 1.15 3.83
C GLN A 72 -4.13 0.21 5.00
N LEU A 73 -4.14 -1.09 4.74
CA LEU A 73 -4.39 -2.15 5.70
C LEU A 73 -3.11 -2.94 5.93
N TYR A 74 -2.67 -3.05 7.16
CA TYR A 74 -1.40 -3.68 7.51
C TYR A 74 -1.59 -5.07 8.10
N LEU A 75 -0.85 -6.02 7.54
CA LEU A 75 -0.72 -7.39 8.02
C LEU A 75 0.76 -7.65 8.33
N VAL A 76 1.04 -8.45 9.33
CA VAL A 76 2.42 -8.84 9.66
C VAL A 76 2.51 -10.35 9.74
N ASP A 77 3.44 -10.90 8.97
CA ASP A 77 3.83 -12.30 9.01
C ASP A 77 5.05 -12.42 9.93
N LEU A 78 4.78 -12.85 11.16
CA LEU A 78 5.82 -13.24 12.09
C LEU A 78 6.14 -14.70 11.87
N ASP A 79 7.29 -14.98 11.29
CA ASP A 79 7.75 -16.34 11.31
C ASP A 79 8.02 -16.76 12.77
N SER A 80 7.66 -18.01 13.09
CA SER A 80 7.72 -18.58 14.43
C SER A 80 9.14 -18.93 14.91
N VAL A 81 10.18 -18.25 14.39
CA VAL A 81 11.56 -18.50 14.77
C VAL A 81 11.93 -17.70 16.00
N ALA A 82 12.39 -18.39 17.02
CA ALA A 82 12.93 -17.78 18.22
C ALA A 82 14.06 -16.79 17.88
N LEU A 83 14.13 -15.66 18.57
CA LEU A 83 15.17 -14.64 18.40
C LEU A 83 16.60 -15.24 18.47
N SER A 84 16.81 -16.25 19.31
CA SER A 84 18.08 -16.94 19.43
C SER A 84 18.55 -17.68 18.16
N ALA A 85 17.63 -18.01 17.26
CA ALA A 85 17.93 -18.62 15.96
C ALA A 85 17.89 -17.61 14.82
N ALA A 86 17.56 -16.34 15.09
CA ALA A 86 17.48 -15.29 14.06
C ALA A 86 18.81 -14.99 13.37
N ASP A 87 19.92 -15.31 14.04
CA ASP A 87 21.28 -15.10 13.57
C ASP A 87 21.77 -16.19 12.62
N GLU A 88 21.18 -17.38 12.70
CA GLU A 88 21.70 -18.59 12.07
C GLU A 88 20.86 -19.05 10.88
N VAL A 89 19.59 -18.62 10.79
CA VAL A 89 18.65 -19.16 9.82
C VAL A 89 17.89 -18.07 9.09
N ILE A 90 18.09 -17.98 7.77
CA ILE A 90 17.20 -17.22 6.91
C ILE A 90 15.92 -18.01 6.68
N ILE A 91 14.81 -17.45 7.12
CA ILE A 91 13.52 -18.03 6.84
C ILE A 91 13.07 -17.63 5.45
N HIS A 92 12.67 -18.64 4.71
CA HIS A 92 12.27 -18.50 3.33
C HIS A 92 10.76 -18.70 3.21
N SER A 93 10.07 -17.74 2.62
CA SER A 93 8.65 -17.84 2.32
C SER A 93 8.38 -17.95 0.83
N ARG A 94 7.38 -18.73 0.47
CA ARG A 94 6.91 -18.91 -0.90
C ARG A 94 5.78 -17.94 -1.23
N LYS A 95 5.58 -17.72 -2.53
CA LYS A 95 4.50 -16.89 -3.03
C LYS A 95 3.13 -17.30 -2.49
N ASP A 96 2.85 -18.59 -2.39
CA ASP A 96 1.55 -19.12 -1.93
C ASP A 96 1.24 -18.77 -0.48
N HIS A 97 2.27 -18.79 0.39
CA HIS A 97 2.13 -18.38 1.78
C HIS A 97 1.72 -16.90 1.86
N HIS A 98 2.46 -16.03 1.21
CA HIS A 98 2.13 -14.59 1.19
C HIS A 98 0.78 -14.32 0.54
N SER A 99 0.44 -15.04 -0.54
CA SER A 99 -0.87 -14.93 -1.19
C SER A 99 -2.01 -15.28 -0.26
N SER A 100 -1.85 -16.30 0.59
CA SER A 100 -2.86 -16.69 1.56
C SER A 100 -3.11 -15.60 2.61
N LEU A 101 -2.03 -14.97 3.11
CA LEU A 101 -2.13 -13.88 4.09
C LEU A 101 -2.78 -12.63 3.47
N LEU A 102 -2.37 -12.23 2.26
CA LEU A 102 -2.97 -11.10 1.55
C LEU A 102 -4.47 -11.33 1.28
N LYS A 103 -4.86 -12.56 0.95
CA LYS A 103 -6.28 -12.91 0.77
C LYS A 103 -7.08 -12.79 2.07
N SER A 104 -6.49 -13.07 3.23
CA SER A 104 -7.19 -12.87 4.51
C SER A 104 -7.54 -11.40 4.74
N GLY A 105 -6.65 -10.46 4.37
CA GLY A 105 -6.93 -9.03 4.39
C GLY A 105 -8.06 -8.64 3.42
N LEU A 106 -8.07 -9.19 2.21
CA LEU A 106 -9.15 -8.98 1.25
C LEU A 106 -10.49 -9.51 1.76
N ASP A 107 -10.50 -10.68 2.39
CA ASP A 107 -11.72 -11.26 2.96
C ASP A 107 -12.28 -10.42 4.09
N PHE A 108 -11.40 -9.85 4.94
CA PHE A 108 -11.81 -8.85 5.93
C PHE A 108 -12.50 -7.65 5.27
N ILE A 109 -11.91 -7.07 4.24
CA ILE A 109 -12.49 -5.93 3.51
C ILE A 109 -13.86 -6.31 2.91
N LYS A 110 -13.95 -7.43 2.19
CA LYS A 110 -15.19 -7.89 1.56
C LYS A 110 -16.33 -8.11 2.56
N LYS A 111 -16.02 -8.68 3.73
CA LYS A 111 -16.99 -8.90 4.79
C LYS A 111 -17.42 -7.60 5.45
N SER A 112 -16.47 -6.68 5.71
CA SER A 112 -16.76 -5.37 6.30
C SER A 112 -17.67 -4.52 5.42
N VAL A 113 -17.37 -4.43 4.13
CA VAL A 113 -18.19 -3.70 3.16
C VAL A 113 -19.61 -4.26 3.07
N LYS A 114 -19.79 -5.57 3.17
CA LYS A 114 -21.09 -6.24 3.19
C LYS A 114 -21.77 -6.18 4.55
N ARG A 115 -21.17 -5.55 5.54
CA ARG A 115 -21.63 -5.48 6.95
C ARG A 115 -21.78 -6.82 7.64
N HIS A 116 -21.15 -7.88 7.13
CA HIS A 116 -21.23 -9.22 7.74
C HIS A 116 -20.48 -9.29 9.07
N LEU A 117 -19.58 -8.35 9.33
CA LEU A 117 -18.77 -8.31 10.55
C LEU A 117 -19.39 -7.49 11.67
N ASN A 118 -20.46 -6.73 11.43
CA ASN A 118 -21.08 -5.90 12.47
C ASN A 118 -21.59 -6.72 13.66
N ASP A 119 -21.95 -7.98 13.43
CA ASP A 119 -22.43 -8.89 14.48
C ASP A 119 -21.32 -9.81 15.02
N GLU A 120 -20.17 -9.91 14.33
CA GLU A 120 -19.04 -10.77 14.67
C GLU A 120 -17.96 -10.04 15.50
N ILE A 121 -17.81 -8.73 15.28
CA ILE A 121 -16.81 -7.89 15.95
C ILE A 121 -17.51 -7.07 17.03
N GLN A 122 -17.02 -7.18 18.26
CA GLN A 122 -17.55 -6.41 19.38
C GLN A 122 -17.19 -4.92 19.20
N ASP A 123 -18.08 -4.02 19.62
CA ASP A 123 -17.85 -2.57 19.54
C ASP A 123 -16.60 -2.09 20.31
N SER A 124 -16.12 -2.89 21.26
CA SER A 124 -14.88 -2.64 22.00
C SER A 124 -13.62 -3.02 21.22
N ASP A 125 -13.74 -3.76 20.12
CA ASP A 125 -12.62 -4.13 19.27
C ASP A 125 -12.17 -2.90 18.45
N PRO A 126 -10.88 -2.55 18.44
CA PRO A 126 -10.36 -1.45 17.63
C PRO A 126 -10.68 -1.58 16.13
N LEU A 127 -10.87 -2.80 15.61
CA LEU A 127 -11.30 -3.04 14.23
C LEU A 127 -12.76 -2.67 13.98
N ALA A 128 -13.62 -2.59 15.01
CA ALA A 128 -15.03 -2.24 14.84
C ALA A 128 -15.19 -0.88 14.14
N VAL A 129 -14.36 0.10 14.49
CA VAL A 129 -14.37 1.43 13.85
C VAL A 129 -14.13 1.31 12.34
N LEU A 130 -13.16 0.52 11.93
CA LEU A 130 -12.88 0.30 10.51
C LEU A 130 -14.01 -0.46 9.81
N CYS A 131 -14.58 -1.48 10.46
CA CYS A 131 -15.71 -2.23 9.92
C CYS A 131 -16.94 -1.33 9.70
N HIS A 132 -17.27 -0.48 10.67
CA HIS A 132 -18.36 0.47 10.53
C HIS A 132 -18.12 1.50 9.42
N LYS A 133 -16.88 2.01 9.30
CA LYS A 133 -16.51 2.89 8.19
C LYS A 133 -16.69 2.21 6.84
N LEU A 134 -16.12 1.02 6.65
CA LEU A 134 -16.23 0.24 5.40
C LEU A 134 -17.67 -0.16 5.08
N GLY A 135 -18.53 -0.35 6.09
CA GLY A 135 -19.97 -0.56 5.93
C GLY A 135 -20.77 0.71 5.63
N SER A 136 -20.16 1.90 5.70
CA SER A 136 -20.84 3.18 5.47
C SER A 136 -20.85 3.55 3.99
N SER A 137 -22.02 3.87 3.46
CA SER A 137 -22.17 4.35 2.08
C SER A 137 -21.40 5.65 1.80
N VAL A 138 -21.27 6.52 2.81
CA VAL A 138 -20.51 7.78 2.69
C VAL A 138 -19.02 7.49 2.52
N TYR A 139 -18.49 6.55 3.30
CA TYR A 139 -17.09 6.18 3.23
C TYR A 139 -16.77 5.42 1.95
N VAL A 140 -17.62 4.46 1.54
CA VAL A 140 -17.49 3.73 0.28
C VAL A 140 -17.48 4.68 -0.92
N ASP A 141 -18.30 5.74 -0.89
CA ASP A 141 -18.30 6.74 -1.95
C ASP A 141 -16.99 7.55 -2.05
N GLN A 142 -16.28 7.70 -0.95
CA GLN A 142 -15.04 8.47 -0.90
C GLN A 142 -13.82 7.64 -1.30
N ILE A 143 -13.76 6.36 -0.90
CA ILE A 143 -12.57 5.55 -1.07
C ILE A 143 -12.43 5.04 -2.50
N ASP A 144 -11.26 5.21 -3.10
CA ASP A 144 -10.95 4.77 -4.47
C ASP A 144 -9.99 3.58 -4.48
N VAL A 145 -9.10 3.48 -3.47
CA VAL A 145 -8.06 2.46 -3.41
C VAL A 145 -7.95 1.90 -2.00
N ILE A 146 -7.82 0.59 -1.89
CA ILE A 146 -7.42 -0.10 -0.66
C ILE A 146 -6.13 -0.86 -0.93
N GLU A 147 -5.09 -0.55 -0.18
CA GLU A 147 -3.81 -1.25 -0.23
C GLU A 147 -3.73 -2.25 0.90
N VAL A 148 -3.56 -3.52 0.58
CA VAL A 148 -3.29 -4.58 1.55
C VAL A 148 -1.78 -4.78 1.59
N ILE A 149 -1.15 -4.35 2.68
CA ILE A 149 0.29 -4.33 2.86
C ILE A 149 0.67 -5.45 3.82
N LEU A 150 1.47 -6.39 3.35
CA LEU A 150 2.01 -7.48 4.13
C LEU A 150 3.49 -7.23 4.43
N LEU A 151 3.80 -7.03 5.71
CA LEU A 151 5.17 -7.07 6.23
C LEU A 151 5.53 -8.50 6.56
N SER A 152 6.66 -9.00 6.08
CA SER A 152 7.15 -10.32 6.42
C SER A 152 8.58 -10.27 6.92
N THR A 153 8.85 -10.93 8.04
CA THR A 153 10.20 -11.09 8.60
C THR A 153 11.00 -12.20 7.91
N SER A 154 10.40 -12.88 6.94
CA SER A 154 11.05 -13.85 6.06
C SER A 154 11.56 -13.22 4.76
N ILE A 155 12.41 -13.93 4.05
CA ILE A 155 12.83 -13.60 2.69
C ILE A 155 12.00 -14.38 1.65
N SER A 156 11.51 -13.68 0.65
CA SER A 156 10.80 -14.30 -0.47
C SER A 156 11.75 -15.06 -1.39
N VAL A 157 11.46 -16.34 -1.66
CA VAL A 157 12.29 -17.18 -2.51
C VAL A 157 11.48 -17.95 -3.54
N GLU A 158 12.06 -18.09 -4.72
CA GLU A 158 11.64 -19.07 -5.70
C GLU A 158 12.44 -20.36 -5.50
N SER A 159 11.75 -21.50 -5.40
CA SER A 159 12.37 -22.80 -5.24
C SER A 159 12.39 -23.54 -6.57
N ARG A 160 13.58 -23.91 -7.06
CA ARG A 160 13.76 -24.80 -8.20
C ARG A 160 14.51 -26.04 -7.74
N GLY A 161 13.77 -27.08 -7.40
CA GLY A 161 14.33 -28.28 -6.79
C GLY A 161 14.91 -27.98 -5.39
N LYS A 162 16.24 -28.19 -5.22
CA LYS A 162 16.93 -27.87 -3.95
C LYS A 162 17.44 -26.43 -3.86
N GLU A 163 17.48 -25.72 -4.97
CA GLU A 163 17.94 -24.34 -4.99
C GLU A 163 16.83 -23.38 -4.59
N LYS A 164 17.18 -22.46 -3.71
CA LYS A 164 16.31 -21.36 -3.25
C LYS A 164 16.96 -20.04 -3.66
N THR A 165 16.30 -19.31 -4.53
CA THR A 165 16.83 -18.03 -5.02
C THR A 165 15.92 -16.91 -4.49
N PRO A 166 16.47 -15.87 -3.83
CA PRO A 166 15.69 -14.70 -3.44
C PRO A 166 14.97 -14.10 -4.64
N LYS A 167 13.68 -13.87 -4.49
CA LYS A 167 12.85 -13.33 -5.56
C LYS A 167 11.75 -12.44 -4.97
N ARG A 168 11.67 -11.21 -5.46
CA ARG A 168 10.56 -10.33 -5.14
C ARG A 168 9.29 -10.84 -5.83
N PHE A 169 8.22 -10.98 -5.07
CA PHE A 169 6.91 -11.35 -5.60
C PHE A 169 6.03 -10.12 -5.77
N PHE A 170 5.29 -10.15 -6.87
CA PHE A 170 4.23 -9.18 -7.16
C PHE A 170 2.92 -9.93 -7.24
N PHE A 171 1.85 -9.24 -6.87
CA PHE A 171 0.49 -9.73 -6.88
C PHE A 171 -0.34 -8.81 -7.75
N ASP A 172 -1.24 -9.39 -8.51
CA ASP A 172 -2.10 -8.64 -9.42
C ASP A 172 -3.14 -7.85 -8.62
N ASP A 173 -3.41 -6.63 -9.05
CA ASP A 173 -4.46 -5.79 -8.49
C ASP A 173 -5.83 -6.42 -8.78
N GLU A 174 -6.79 -6.20 -7.88
CA GLU A 174 -8.17 -6.65 -8.04
C GLU A 174 -9.14 -5.46 -8.00
N GLU A 175 -10.30 -5.58 -8.66
CA GLU A 175 -11.37 -4.62 -8.56
C GLU A 175 -12.49 -5.17 -7.66
N LEU A 176 -12.81 -4.44 -6.61
CA LEU A 176 -13.93 -4.74 -5.72
C LEU A 176 -15.14 -3.87 -6.10
N LYS A 177 -16.18 -4.50 -6.63
CA LYS A 177 -17.46 -3.84 -6.93
C LYS A 177 -18.32 -3.78 -5.67
N VAL A 178 -18.67 -2.57 -5.26
CA VAL A 178 -19.48 -2.32 -4.08
C VAL A 178 -20.76 -1.60 -4.49
N SER A 179 -21.91 -2.19 -4.15
CA SER A 179 -23.21 -1.55 -4.31
C SER A 179 -23.63 -0.90 -3.00
N TYR A 180 -24.05 0.35 -3.07
CA TYR A 180 -24.48 1.13 -1.92
C TYR A 180 -25.63 2.06 -2.28
N ALA A 181 -26.45 2.41 -1.30
CA ALA A 181 -27.57 3.33 -1.49
C ALA A 181 -27.17 4.76 -1.08
N ARG A 182 -27.46 5.72 -1.97
CA ARG A 182 -27.26 7.14 -1.72
C ARG A 182 -28.41 7.93 -2.37
N ASN A 183 -29.01 8.87 -1.64
CA ASN A 183 -30.10 9.71 -2.13
C ASN A 183 -31.26 8.93 -2.79
N ARG A 184 -31.61 7.75 -2.26
CA ARG A 184 -32.61 6.80 -2.79
C ARG A 184 -32.23 6.12 -4.10
N GLU A 185 -31.00 6.27 -4.55
CA GLU A 185 -30.45 5.59 -5.73
C GLU A 185 -29.52 4.46 -5.29
N ASN A 186 -29.56 3.35 -6.02
CA ASN A 186 -28.60 2.27 -5.88
C ASN A 186 -27.42 2.53 -6.83
N LEU A 187 -26.28 2.79 -6.23
CA LEU A 187 -25.04 3.08 -6.95
C LEU A 187 -24.08 1.89 -6.84
N THR A 188 -23.20 1.80 -7.80
CA THR A 188 -22.11 0.82 -7.77
C THR A 188 -20.78 1.56 -7.98
N LYS A 189 -19.83 1.28 -7.13
CA LYS A 189 -18.46 1.81 -7.21
C LYS A 189 -17.47 0.66 -7.34
N GLU A 190 -16.45 0.88 -8.13
CA GLU A 190 -15.28 0.01 -8.25
C GLU A 190 -14.15 0.58 -7.40
N ILE A 191 -13.69 -0.21 -6.43
CA ILE A 191 -12.57 0.12 -5.55
C ILE A 191 -11.39 -0.74 -6.00
N LEU A 192 -10.25 -0.09 -6.27
CA LEU A 192 -9.02 -0.80 -6.62
C LEU A 192 -8.41 -1.40 -5.36
N ILE A 193 -8.16 -2.71 -5.36
CA ILE A 193 -7.45 -3.42 -4.30
C ILE A 193 -6.03 -3.69 -4.79
N GLN A 194 -5.04 -3.15 -4.10
CA GLN A 194 -3.63 -3.35 -4.39
C GLN A 194 -2.97 -4.18 -3.31
N TYR A 195 -2.06 -5.07 -3.72
CA TYR A 195 -1.31 -5.92 -2.80
C TYR A 195 0.17 -5.52 -2.80
N LYS A 196 0.70 -5.25 -1.62
CA LYS A 196 2.12 -4.93 -1.43
C LYS A 196 2.76 -5.91 -0.46
N LEU A 197 3.80 -6.59 -0.91
CA LEU A 197 4.64 -7.42 -0.06
C LEU A 197 5.94 -6.68 0.25
N ILE A 198 6.19 -6.51 1.53
CA ILE A 198 7.40 -5.90 2.08
C ILE A 198 8.09 -6.97 2.92
N ASP A 199 8.95 -7.74 2.30
CA ASP A 199 9.73 -8.76 2.99
C ASP A 199 11.06 -8.19 3.54
N ILE A 200 11.74 -8.98 4.37
CA ILE A 200 13.00 -8.54 4.99
C ILE A 200 14.08 -8.19 3.97
N GLY A 201 14.08 -8.86 2.81
CA GLY A 201 15.02 -8.55 1.73
C GLY A 201 14.77 -7.18 1.12
N TYR A 202 13.50 -6.80 0.98
CA TYR A 202 13.11 -5.49 0.50
C TYR A 202 13.42 -4.40 1.53
N LEU A 203 13.07 -4.62 2.80
CA LEU A 203 13.41 -3.68 3.89
C LEU A 203 14.91 -3.43 3.98
N TYR A 204 15.73 -4.47 3.87
CA TYR A 204 17.18 -4.34 3.86
C TYR A 204 17.67 -3.52 2.66
N GLN A 205 17.17 -3.77 1.45
CA GLN A 205 17.53 -3.00 0.27
C GLN A 205 17.21 -1.51 0.43
N VAL A 206 16.05 -1.21 0.98
CA VAL A 206 15.61 0.15 1.27
C VAL A 206 16.53 0.83 2.29
N SER A 207 16.91 0.14 3.36
CA SER A 207 17.80 0.68 4.39
C SER A 207 19.20 1.00 3.84
N VAL A 208 19.75 0.13 2.97
CA VAL A 208 21.08 0.33 2.36
C VAL A 208 21.05 1.43 1.29
N SER A 209 19.94 1.60 0.58
CA SER A 209 19.82 2.62 -0.47
C SER A 209 19.53 4.04 0.06
N GLN A 210 19.52 4.23 1.39
CA GLN A 210 19.21 5.50 2.05
C GLN A 210 17.88 6.11 1.58
N GLY A 211 16.85 5.28 1.45
CA GLY A 211 15.53 5.73 1.02
C GLY A 211 15.40 6.03 -0.49
N ASN A 212 16.44 5.79 -1.29
CA ASN A 212 16.29 5.84 -2.75
C ASN A 212 15.43 4.67 -3.20
N ALA A 213 14.12 4.89 -3.27
CA ALA A 213 13.19 3.93 -3.84
C ALA A 213 13.62 3.60 -5.28
N ASP A 214 13.38 2.38 -5.71
CA ASP A 214 13.58 1.99 -7.11
C ASP A 214 12.87 3.02 -8.01
N PRO A 215 13.52 3.51 -9.06
CA PRO A 215 12.90 4.48 -9.96
C PRO A 215 11.60 3.90 -10.51
N LEU A 216 10.55 4.71 -10.48
CA LEU A 216 9.27 4.32 -11.07
C LEU A 216 9.46 4.12 -12.58
N LYS A 217 9.25 2.90 -13.05
CA LYS A 217 9.27 2.55 -14.47
C LYS A 217 7.84 2.40 -14.95
N VAL A 218 7.42 3.24 -15.87
CA VAL A 218 6.09 3.24 -16.45
C VAL A 218 6.18 2.92 -17.93
N SER A 219 5.44 1.92 -18.38
CA SER A 219 5.22 1.68 -19.80
C SER A 219 4.18 2.66 -20.32
N PHE A 220 4.59 3.56 -21.21
CA PHE A 220 3.66 4.52 -21.81
C PHE A 220 2.59 3.82 -22.66
N GLU A 221 2.94 2.77 -23.36
CA GLU A 221 2.01 2.00 -24.18
C GLU A 221 0.92 1.33 -23.32
N GLU A 222 1.30 0.69 -22.21
CA GLU A 222 0.33 0.05 -21.30
C GLU A 222 -0.54 1.07 -20.55
N THR A 223 0.05 2.26 -20.22
CA THR A 223 -0.64 3.25 -19.39
C THR A 223 -1.58 4.13 -20.21
N PHE A 224 -1.18 4.51 -21.42
CA PHE A 224 -1.90 5.50 -22.22
C PHE A 224 -2.52 4.91 -23.50
N GLY A 225 -2.36 3.60 -23.70
CA GLY A 225 -2.89 2.88 -24.87
C GLY A 225 -2.07 3.06 -26.10
N SER A 226 -1.74 3.23 -27.03
CA SER A 226 -0.90 3.39 -28.20
C SER A 226 -0.09 4.70 -28.20
N HIS A 227 0.47 5.04 -29.29
CA HIS A 227 1.42 6.13 -29.51
C HIS A 227 0.98 7.49 -28.91
N ILE A 228 1.88 8.10 -28.16
CA ILE A 228 1.73 9.48 -27.70
C ILE A 228 2.38 10.38 -28.75
N GLU A 229 1.63 11.34 -29.24
CA GLU A 229 2.19 12.37 -30.11
C GLU A 229 3.12 13.28 -29.31
N VAL A 230 4.31 13.48 -29.83
CA VAL A 230 5.36 14.27 -29.19
C VAL A 230 5.91 15.31 -30.14
N LEU A 231 6.21 16.50 -29.60
CA LEU A 231 6.95 17.55 -30.27
C LEU A 231 8.37 17.57 -29.71
N LYS A 232 9.39 17.42 -30.55
CA LYS A 232 10.78 17.58 -30.13
C LYS A 232 11.04 19.03 -29.77
N ALA A 233 11.34 19.27 -28.49
CA ALA A 233 11.53 20.62 -27.96
C ALA A 233 12.98 21.08 -28.01
N ALA A 234 13.93 20.17 -27.69
CA ALA A 234 15.36 20.50 -27.74
C ALA A 234 16.19 19.21 -27.92
N GLU A 235 17.39 19.41 -28.49
CA GLU A 235 18.40 18.35 -28.64
C GLU A 235 19.75 18.86 -28.15
N GLN A 236 20.40 18.03 -27.31
CA GLN A 236 21.77 18.27 -26.87
C GLN A 236 22.59 16.98 -27.05
N LYS A 237 23.90 17.07 -26.91
CA LYS A 237 24.85 15.98 -27.23
C LYS A 237 24.52 14.64 -26.56
N HIS A 238 23.83 14.65 -25.41
CA HIS A 238 23.56 13.45 -24.60
C HIS A 238 22.08 13.25 -24.23
N PHE A 239 21.19 14.18 -24.60
CA PHE A 239 19.75 14.06 -24.31
C PHE A 239 18.90 14.87 -25.29
N GLU A 240 17.69 14.39 -25.45
CA GLU A 240 16.63 15.03 -26.22
C GLU A 240 15.45 15.33 -25.31
N SER A 241 14.81 16.46 -25.51
CA SER A 241 13.61 16.86 -24.78
C SER A 241 12.40 16.88 -25.70
N TYR A 242 11.30 16.33 -25.22
CA TYR A 242 10.04 16.23 -25.93
C TYR A 242 8.91 16.84 -25.11
N LEU A 243 8.01 17.55 -25.78
CA LEU A 243 6.73 17.98 -25.23
C LEU A 243 5.65 17.00 -25.69
N CYS A 244 4.81 16.53 -24.77
CA CYS A 244 3.72 15.63 -25.09
C CYS A 244 2.44 16.04 -24.34
N VAL A 245 1.29 15.64 -24.87
CA VAL A 245 -0.01 15.78 -24.22
C VAL A 245 -0.46 14.40 -23.78
N LEU A 246 -0.66 14.22 -22.50
CA LEU A 246 -1.09 12.95 -21.93
C LEU A 246 -2.59 12.97 -21.63
N PRO A 247 -3.33 11.89 -21.94
CA PRO A 247 -4.73 11.76 -21.55
C PRO A 247 -4.90 11.80 -20.02
N ALA A 248 -5.76 12.68 -19.51
CA ALA A 248 -6.00 12.84 -18.09
C ALA A 248 -6.44 11.52 -17.41
N ALA A 249 -7.26 10.69 -18.09
CA ALA A 249 -7.68 9.39 -17.58
C ALA A 249 -6.48 8.45 -17.33
N GLY A 250 -5.50 8.42 -18.22
CA GLY A 250 -4.27 7.63 -18.04
C GLY A 250 -3.45 8.12 -16.84
N LEU A 251 -3.34 9.46 -16.68
CA LEU A 251 -2.66 10.04 -15.52
C LEU A 251 -3.37 9.71 -14.20
N CYS A 252 -4.70 9.78 -14.17
CA CYS A 252 -5.48 9.39 -13.00
C CYS A 252 -5.29 7.92 -12.65
N ASN A 253 -5.30 7.03 -13.64
CA ASN A 253 -5.06 5.60 -13.41
C ASN A 253 -3.63 5.34 -12.92
N LEU A 254 -2.65 6.05 -13.46
CA LEU A 254 -1.27 5.96 -12.99
C LEU A 254 -1.15 6.47 -11.56
N TYR A 255 -1.79 7.58 -11.22
CA TYR A 255 -1.82 8.09 -9.85
C TYR A 255 -2.51 7.11 -8.88
N ARG A 256 -3.61 6.48 -9.29
CA ARG A 256 -4.25 5.44 -8.47
C ARG A 256 -3.31 4.29 -8.14
N LYS A 257 -2.45 3.89 -9.09
CA LYS A 257 -1.50 2.79 -8.91
C LYS A 257 -0.28 3.19 -8.09
N GLU A 258 0.32 4.32 -8.40
CA GLU A 258 1.65 4.69 -7.90
C GLU A 258 1.62 5.75 -6.79
N SER A 259 0.49 6.44 -6.62
CA SER A 259 0.27 7.42 -5.56
C SER A 259 1.36 8.49 -5.46
N SER A 260 1.82 8.78 -4.25
CA SER A 260 2.85 9.78 -3.98
C SER A 260 4.18 9.51 -4.69
N ARG A 261 4.49 8.25 -5.03
CA ARG A 261 5.71 7.89 -5.80
C ARG A 261 5.76 8.57 -7.17
N LEU A 262 4.60 8.78 -7.80
CA LEU A 262 4.52 9.51 -9.08
C LEU A 262 5.00 10.95 -8.96
N LEU A 263 4.86 11.54 -7.77
CA LEU A 263 5.17 12.95 -7.51
C LEU A 263 6.50 13.16 -6.79
N GLU A 264 7.21 12.10 -6.45
CA GLU A 264 8.39 12.12 -5.58
C GLU A 264 9.51 13.04 -6.07
N LYS A 265 9.74 13.11 -7.38
CA LYS A 265 10.78 13.99 -7.98
C LYS A 265 10.25 15.33 -8.46
N ASN A 266 8.98 15.64 -8.22
CA ASN A 266 8.47 16.96 -8.53
C ASN A 266 8.92 17.97 -7.49
N VAL A 267 9.40 19.12 -7.95
CA VAL A 267 9.87 20.25 -7.12
C VAL A 267 8.76 20.78 -6.18
N ARG A 268 7.51 20.49 -6.50
CA ARG A 268 6.35 20.82 -5.66
C ARG A 268 5.55 19.55 -5.40
N SER A 269 5.51 19.15 -4.14
CA SER A 269 4.55 18.15 -3.69
C SER A 269 3.12 18.62 -3.98
N PHE A 270 2.22 17.67 -4.23
CA PHE A 270 0.80 17.98 -4.35
C PHE A 270 0.32 18.75 -3.12
N LEU A 271 -0.15 19.95 -3.33
CA LEU A 271 -0.81 20.72 -2.29
C LEU A 271 -2.17 20.06 -2.06
N ASN A 272 -2.29 19.38 -0.93
CA ASN A 272 -3.49 18.62 -0.55
C ASN A 272 -4.78 19.46 -0.55
N PHE A 273 -5.92 18.85 -0.24
CA PHE A 273 -7.22 19.50 -0.17
C PHE A 273 -7.40 20.47 1.04
N LYS A 274 -6.35 20.67 1.86
CA LYS A 274 -6.32 21.76 2.85
C LYS A 274 -6.23 23.12 2.15
N VAL A 275 -5.68 23.17 0.95
CA VAL A 275 -5.68 24.38 0.11
C VAL A 275 -7.09 24.64 -0.41
N GLU A 276 -7.61 25.82 -0.17
CA GLU A 276 -8.98 26.21 -0.50
C GLU A 276 -9.32 25.97 -1.98
N ALA A 277 -8.45 26.38 -2.88
CA ALA A 277 -8.64 26.18 -4.33
C ALA A 277 -8.81 24.71 -4.72
N ASN A 278 -7.98 23.81 -4.14
CA ASN A 278 -8.08 22.38 -4.42
C ASN A 278 -9.37 21.77 -3.84
N ARG A 279 -9.79 22.25 -2.67
CA ARG A 279 -11.05 21.84 -2.04
C ARG A 279 -12.27 22.30 -2.85
N GLU A 280 -12.25 23.53 -3.34
CA GLU A 280 -13.32 24.07 -4.18
C GLU A 280 -13.39 23.35 -5.53
N MET A 281 -12.24 23.09 -6.15
CA MET A 281 -12.14 22.32 -7.39
C MET A 281 -12.72 20.92 -7.20
N ARG A 282 -12.34 20.21 -6.14
CA ARG A 282 -12.88 18.89 -5.79
C ARG A 282 -14.41 18.92 -5.60
N ASN A 283 -14.90 19.92 -4.88
CA ASN A 283 -16.34 20.09 -4.67
C ASN A 283 -17.07 20.34 -6.00
N THR A 284 -16.53 21.20 -6.86
CA THR A 284 -17.12 21.49 -8.18
C THR A 284 -17.18 20.24 -9.05
N ILE A 285 -16.10 19.45 -9.12
CA ILE A 285 -16.08 18.19 -9.87
C ILE A 285 -17.13 17.21 -9.35
N ARG A 286 -17.35 17.14 -8.03
CA ARG A 286 -18.30 16.20 -7.42
C ARG A 286 -19.77 16.65 -7.53
N THR A 287 -20.03 17.95 -7.45
CA THR A 287 -21.41 18.49 -7.33
C THR A 287 -21.94 19.06 -8.63
N ALA A 288 -21.08 19.55 -9.49
CA ALA A 288 -21.42 20.21 -10.74
C ALA A 288 -20.30 20.07 -11.76
N PRO A 289 -20.00 18.82 -12.22
CA PRO A 289 -18.88 18.55 -13.12
C PRO A 289 -18.95 19.32 -14.43
N GLU A 290 -20.14 19.69 -14.88
CA GLU A 290 -20.38 20.52 -16.06
C GLU A 290 -19.84 21.96 -15.93
N LYS A 291 -19.58 22.42 -14.71
CA LYS A 291 -19.00 23.74 -14.43
C LYS A 291 -17.49 23.71 -14.36
N PHE A 292 -16.88 22.50 -14.37
CA PHE A 292 -15.44 22.36 -14.37
C PHE A 292 -14.92 22.54 -15.80
N ILE A 293 -14.36 23.71 -16.08
CA ILE A 293 -13.70 24.01 -17.35
C ILE A 293 -12.20 24.04 -17.07
N ALA A 294 -11.48 23.08 -17.64
CA ALA A 294 -10.02 23.10 -17.66
C ALA A 294 -9.54 24.07 -18.76
N TYR A 295 -8.80 25.09 -18.37
CA TYR A 295 -8.09 25.98 -19.29
C TYR A 295 -6.65 25.51 -19.44
#